data_f89c8ff779ed847c38940348295b30ed
#
_entry.id   f89c8ff779ed847c38940348295b30ed
#
_cell.length_a   1.000
_cell.length_b   1.000
_cell.length_c   1.000
_cell.angle_alpha   90.00
_cell.angle_beta   90.00
_cell.angle_gamma   90.00
#
_symmetry.space_group_name_H-M   'P 1'
#
loop_
_entity.id
_entity.type
_entity.pdbx_description
1 polymer ?
#
loop_
_entity_poly.entity_id
_entity_poly.type
_entity_poly.pdbx_seq_one_letter_code
_entity_poly.pdbx_strand_id
1 'polypeptide(L)'
;RRQRQMCIRDSIMNRVKSFATYKRTRFLLQLMYVSSTKFLQYLRQIDKTSTRIQAELNKSMKNKELIQLLDIEKSLVYFSTSLRGNSFVIDKIQRTEGVKFYEEDQDLWEDVGIENRQAIEMCNIYRDILTGTMDAFASVISNNLNIVMRTLTILTLLVAIPSMIAAFWGMNTGVPWEGKLYGFWIVVGISIAICLVLGLFMFKNRGRKR
;
A
#
# COMPACT_ATOMS: atom_id res chain seq x y z
N ARG A 1 -11.49 -15.23 29.56
CA ARG A 1 -11.01 -14.05 30.33
C ARG A 1 -9.88 -14.41 31.31
N ARG A 2 -9.98 -15.50 32.10
CA ARG A 2 -8.94 -15.93 33.05
C ARG A 2 -7.58 -16.26 32.37
N GLN A 3 -7.57 -16.97 31.26
CA GLN A 3 -6.33 -17.33 30.54
C GLN A 3 -5.60 -16.10 29.97
N ARG A 4 -6.31 -15.09 29.45
CA ARG A 4 -5.68 -13.84 28.98
C ARG A 4 -5.04 -13.04 30.11
N GLN A 5 -5.69 -12.99 31.26
CA GLN A 5 -5.11 -12.32 32.45
C GLN A 5 -3.89 -13.08 32.98
N MET A 6 -3.87 -14.41 32.89
CA MET A 6 -2.74 -15.25 33.29
C MET A 6 -1.53 -15.02 32.36
N CYS A 7 -1.73 -15.03 31.04
CA CYS A 7 -0.66 -14.74 30.07
C CYS A 7 -0.09 -13.31 30.18
N ILE A 8 -0.92 -12.32 30.46
CA ILE A 8 -0.47 -10.95 30.72
C ILE A 8 0.36 -10.90 32.01
N ARG A 9 -0.10 -11.53 33.06
CA ARG A 9 0.59 -11.62 34.36
C ARG A 9 1.94 -12.33 34.22
N ASP A 10 2.03 -13.46 33.54
CA ASP A 10 3.28 -14.22 33.37
C ASP A 10 4.28 -13.49 32.45
N SER A 11 3.79 -12.79 31.42
CA SER A 11 4.62 -11.94 30.57
C SER A 11 5.19 -10.74 31.30
N ILE A 12 4.44 -10.17 32.23
CA ILE A 12 4.85 -9.05 33.09
C ILE A 12 5.87 -9.53 34.13
N MET A 13 5.61 -10.65 34.80
CA MET A 13 6.50 -11.20 35.84
C MET A 13 7.89 -11.56 35.31
N ASN A 14 8.00 -12.02 34.08
CA ASN A 14 9.30 -12.41 33.49
C ASN A 14 10.12 -11.23 32.94
N ARG A 15 9.57 -10.04 32.79
CA ARG A 15 10.25 -8.88 32.19
C ARG A 15 10.54 -7.73 33.15
N VAL A 16 9.83 -7.63 34.25
CA VAL A 16 9.99 -6.53 35.23
C VAL A 16 10.63 -7.07 36.49
N LYS A 17 11.88 -6.70 36.69
CA LYS A 17 12.73 -7.11 37.85
C LYS A 17 12.22 -6.53 39.17
N SER A 18 11.17 -6.54 39.67
CA SER A 18 10.55 -6.15 40.95
C SER A 18 9.08 -5.78 40.77
N PHE A 19 8.31 -6.78 40.37
CA PHE A 19 6.88 -6.65 40.23
C PHE A 19 6.23 -6.61 41.63
N ALA A 20 5.74 -5.43 42.02
CA ALA A 20 5.18 -5.23 43.34
C ALA A 20 3.66 -4.96 43.26
N THR A 21 2.85 -5.99 43.50
CA THR A 21 1.37 -5.90 43.46
C THR A 21 0.78 -5.13 44.66
N TYR A 22 1.52 -4.97 45.75
CA TYR A 22 1.09 -4.22 46.93
C TYR A 22 1.17 -2.70 46.73
N LYS A 23 2.05 -2.20 45.84
CA LYS A 23 2.13 -0.78 45.47
C LYS A 23 1.19 -0.56 44.26
N ARG A 24 -0.06 -0.16 44.51
CA ARG A 24 -1.12 -0.10 43.48
C ARG A 24 -0.78 0.80 42.30
N THR A 25 -0.23 1.98 42.58
CA THR A 25 0.17 2.95 41.55
C THR A 25 1.28 2.38 40.67
N ARG A 26 2.34 1.85 41.28
CA ARG A 26 3.46 1.24 40.60
C ARG A 26 3.01 0.05 39.74
N PHE A 27 2.12 -0.78 40.26
CA PHE A 27 1.53 -1.90 39.50
C PHE A 27 0.79 -1.42 38.24
N LEU A 28 -0.01 -0.36 38.36
CA LEU A 28 -0.75 0.22 37.24
C LEU A 28 0.22 0.79 36.18
N LEU A 29 1.25 1.53 36.59
CA LEU A 29 2.27 2.07 35.69
C LEU A 29 3.04 0.96 34.98
N GLN A 30 3.44 -0.09 35.71
CA GLN A 30 4.09 -1.26 35.11
C GLN A 30 3.21 -1.95 34.06
N LEU A 31 1.91 -2.05 34.30
CA LEU A 31 0.95 -2.61 33.35
C LEU A 31 0.88 -1.75 32.06
N MET A 32 0.83 -0.43 32.22
CA MET A 32 0.79 0.52 31.10
C MET A 32 2.11 0.50 30.31
N TYR A 33 3.25 0.45 31.00
CA TYR A 33 4.57 0.33 30.36
C TYR A 33 4.65 -0.93 29.48
N VAL A 34 4.29 -2.10 30.03
CA VAL A 34 4.28 -3.35 29.27
C VAL A 34 3.29 -3.29 28.11
N SER A 35 2.15 -2.65 28.28
CA SER A 35 1.18 -2.44 27.21
C SER A 35 1.79 -1.62 26.08
N SER A 36 2.41 -0.47 26.37
CA SER A 36 3.05 0.41 25.38
C SER A 36 4.19 -0.31 24.64
N THR A 37 5.05 -1.02 25.39
CA THR A 37 6.13 -1.85 24.80
C THR A 37 5.58 -2.94 23.88
N LYS A 38 4.45 -3.57 24.22
CA LYS A 38 3.79 -4.56 23.39
C LYS A 38 3.24 -3.94 22.09
N PHE A 39 2.64 -2.75 22.17
CA PHE A 39 2.22 -2.02 20.98
C PHE A 39 3.40 -1.76 20.04
N LEU A 40 4.56 -1.32 20.54
CA LEU A 40 5.77 -1.14 19.74
C LEU A 40 6.24 -2.44 19.09
N GLN A 41 6.18 -3.58 19.80
CA GLN A 41 6.52 -4.87 19.23
C GLN A 41 5.60 -5.27 18.07
N TYR A 42 4.29 -5.07 18.24
CA TYR A 42 3.30 -5.37 17.19
C TYR A 42 3.43 -4.42 16.00
N LEU A 43 3.70 -3.13 16.23
CA LEU A 43 3.98 -2.17 15.16
C LEU A 43 5.17 -2.58 14.31
N ARG A 44 6.26 -3.05 14.93
CA ARG A 44 7.42 -3.61 14.19
C ARG A 44 7.08 -4.87 13.40
N GLN A 45 6.15 -5.70 13.88
CA GLN A 45 5.68 -6.87 13.13
C GLN A 45 4.80 -6.46 11.94
N ILE A 46 3.95 -5.46 12.13
CA ILE A 46 3.13 -4.87 11.08
C ILE A 46 4.01 -4.30 9.97
N ASP A 47 5.04 -3.53 10.32
CA ASP A 47 6.01 -2.97 9.38
C ASP A 47 6.69 -4.05 8.54
N LYS A 48 7.23 -5.10 9.18
CA LYS A 48 7.82 -6.25 8.47
C LYS A 48 6.84 -6.95 7.53
N THR A 49 5.58 -7.09 7.97
CA THR A 49 4.53 -7.74 7.17
C THR A 49 4.15 -6.86 5.99
N SER A 50 4.00 -5.55 6.20
CA SER A 50 3.74 -4.57 5.15
C SER A 50 4.84 -4.58 4.10
N THR A 51 6.10 -4.52 4.50
CA THR A 51 7.26 -4.56 3.59
C THR A 51 7.29 -5.84 2.75
N ARG A 52 6.96 -6.99 3.35
CA ARG A 52 6.86 -8.26 2.61
C ARG A 52 5.75 -8.22 1.57
N ILE A 53 4.55 -7.76 1.95
CA ILE A 53 3.41 -7.67 1.03
C ILE A 53 3.70 -6.69 -0.11
N GLN A 54 4.36 -5.56 0.17
CA GLN A 54 4.80 -4.60 -0.85
C GLN A 54 5.77 -5.25 -1.85
N ALA A 55 6.71 -6.07 -1.36
CA ALA A 55 7.64 -6.81 -2.23
C ALA A 55 6.94 -7.85 -3.09
N GLU A 56 5.91 -8.53 -2.57
CA GLU A 56 5.07 -9.47 -3.32
C GLU A 56 4.21 -8.72 -4.37
N LEU A 57 3.63 -7.57 -3.99
CA LEU A 57 2.85 -6.72 -4.88
C LEU A 57 3.68 -6.20 -6.06
N ASN A 58 4.94 -5.79 -5.81
CA ASN A 58 5.87 -5.37 -6.88
C ASN A 58 6.12 -6.48 -7.92
N LYS A 59 6.04 -7.76 -7.52
CA LYS A 59 6.27 -8.90 -8.42
C LYS A 59 5.01 -9.31 -9.17
N SER A 60 3.86 -9.30 -8.54
CA SER A 60 2.65 -9.95 -9.06
C SER A 60 1.54 -8.98 -9.46
N MET A 61 1.54 -7.74 -8.94
CA MET A 61 0.49 -6.71 -9.15
C MET A 61 -0.94 -7.24 -8.96
N LYS A 62 -1.13 -8.15 -7.97
CA LYS A 62 -2.45 -8.76 -7.72
C LYS A 62 -3.27 -7.92 -6.75
N ASN A 63 -4.57 -7.91 -6.94
CA ASN A 63 -5.50 -7.20 -6.05
C ASN A 63 -5.51 -7.74 -4.62
N LYS A 64 -5.12 -9.02 -4.43
CA LYS A 64 -5.08 -9.65 -3.11
C LYS A 64 -4.09 -8.95 -2.17
N GLU A 65 -2.91 -8.62 -2.65
CA GLU A 65 -1.87 -7.94 -1.88
C GLU A 65 -2.29 -6.50 -1.53
N LEU A 66 -2.99 -5.81 -2.44
CA LEU A 66 -3.59 -4.49 -2.14
C LEU A 66 -4.62 -4.56 -1.01
N ILE A 67 -5.51 -5.57 -1.04
CA ILE A 67 -6.50 -5.77 0.03
C ILE A 67 -5.81 -6.02 1.37
N GLN A 68 -4.72 -6.81 1.39
CA GLN A 68 -3.95 -7.04 2.62
C GLN A 68 -3.31 -5.77 3.15
N LEU A 69 -2.82 -4.86 2.29
CA LEU A 69 -2.30 -3.56 2.71
C LEU A 69 -3.39 -2.67 3.31
N LEU A 70 -4.61 -2.69 2.75
CA LEU A 70 -5.79 -1.99 3.32
C LEU A 70 -6.15 -2.53 4.71
N ASP A 71 -6.09 -3.84 4.92
CA ASP A 71 -6.35 -4.46 6.23
C ASP A 71 -5.28 -4.04 7.27
N ILE A 72 -4.02 -3.89 6.84
CA ILE A 72 -2.95 -3.35 7.68
C ILE A 72 -3.22 -1.88 8.02
N GLU A 73 -3.60 -1.06 7.05
CA GLU A 73 -3.93 0.35 7.28
C GLU A 73 -5.06 0.49 8.32
N LYS A 74 -6.13 -0.30 8.15
CA LYS A 74 -7.22 -0.35 9.12
C LYS A 74 -6.76 -0.76 10.52
N SER A 75 -5.82 -1.71 10.60
CA SER A 75 -5.23 -2.13 11.87
C SER A 75 -4.45 -1.00 12.53
N LEU A 76 -3.67 -0.22 11.76
CA LEU A 76 -2.93 0.95 12.25
C LEU A 76 -3.86 2.04 12.79
N VAL A 77 -5.04 2.25 12.17
CA VAL A 77 -6.07 3.18 12.69
C VAL A 77 -6.57 2.73 14.07
N TYR A 78 -6.85 1.44 14.26
CA TYR A 78 -7.25 0.91 15.57
C TYR A 78 -6.14 1.05 16.62
N PHE A 79 -4.88 0.79 16.22
CA PHE A 79 -3.72 0.98 17.10
C PHE A 79 -3.56 2.44 17.52
N SER A 80 -3.60 3.37 16.56
CA SER A 80 -3.49 4.81 16.83
C SER A 80 -4.58 5.29 17.79
N THR A 81 -5.83 4.86 17.57
CA THR A 81 -6.97 5.21 18.43
C THR A 81 -6.77 4.67 19.85
N SER A 82 -6.35 3.41 19.98
CA SER A 82 -6.10 2.77 21.27
C SER A 82 -4.96 3.44 22.04
N LEU A 83 -3.85 3.77 21.35
CA LEU A 83 -2.70 4.44 21.93
C LEU A 83 -3.01 5.87 22.39
N ARG A 84 -3.83 6.61 21.64
CA ARG A 84 -4.33 7.94 22.05
C ARG A 84 -5.24 7.83 23.27
N GLY A 85 -6.09 6.80 23.33
CA GLY A 85 -6.88 6.49 24.54
C GLY A 85 -6.00 6.22 25.74
N ASN A 86 -4.91 5.44 25.58
CA ASN A 86 -3.94 5.19 26.64
C ASN A 86 -3.25 6.48 27.08
N SER A 87 -2.85 7.38 26.15
CA SER A 87 -2.26 8.68 26.48
C SER A 87 -3.19 9.50 27.38
N PHE A 88 -4.47 9.56 27.03
CA PHE A 88 -5.46 10.26 27.85
C PHE A 88 -5.58 9.65 29.26
N VAL A 89 -5.52 8.34 29.38
CA VAL A 89 -5.56 7.66 30.70
C VAL A 89 -4.30 7.95 31.51
N ILE A 90 -3.10 7.92 30.88
CA ILE A 90 -1.82 8.25 31.52
C ILE A 90 -1.88 9.66 32.12
N ASP A 91 -2.31 10.64 31.30
CA ASP A 91 -2.41 12.05 31.74
C ASP A 91 -3.47 12.23 32.87
N LYS A 92 -4.57 11.49 32.79
CA LYS A 92 -5.65 11.56 33.80
C LYS A 92 -5.23 10.97 35.14
N ILE A 93 -4.47 9.87 35.16
CA ILE A 93 -3.98 9.22 36.36
C ILE A 93 -3.18 10.20 37.20
N GLN A 94 -2.31 11.04 36.61
CA GLN A 94 -1.50 12.03 37.32
C GLN A 94 -2.36 13.10 38.00
N ARG A 95 -3.50 13.47 37.38
CA ARG A 95 -4.38 14.55 37.89
C ARG A 95 -5.43 14.06 38.88
N THR A 96 -5.50 12.76 39.14
CA THR A 96 -6.55 12.17 39.97
C THR A 96 -6.06 12.11 41.41
N GLU A 97 -6.72 12.84 42.31
CA GLU A 97 -6.38 12.94 43.74
C GLU A 97 -6.37 11.60 44.50
N GLY A 98 -7.06 10.58 43.98
CA GLY A 98 -7.11 9.23 44.56
C GLY A 98 -5.89 8.34 44.31
N VAL A 99 -4.95 8.78 43.46
CA VAL A 99 -3.75 8.02 43.07
C VAL A 99 -2.55 8.67 43.77
N LYS A 100 -2.02 8.00 44.79
CA LYS A 100 -0.81 8.46 45.48
C LYS A 100 0.42 8.13 44.63
N PHE A 101 1.07 9.15 44.08
CA PHE A 101 2.39 9.04 43.47
C PHE A 101 3.47 9.15 44.55
N TYR A 102 4.44 8.24 44.45
CA TYR A 102 5.66 8.29 45.24
C TYR A 102 6.80 8.79 44.35
N GLU A 103 7.82 9.44 44.94
CA GLU A 103 9.00 9.91 44.17
C GLU A 103 9.65 8.80 43.38
N GLU A 104 9.66 7.58 43.90
CA GLU A 104 10.16 6.37 43.19
C GLU A 104 9.36 5.98 41.93
N ASP A 105 8.17 6.47 41.74
CA ASP A 105 7.28 6.13 40.62
C ASP A 105 7.33 7.18 39.52
N GLN A 106 8.00 8.32 39.75
CA GLN A 106 8.08 9.43 38.79
C GLN A 106 8.79 9.01 37.50
N ASP A 107 9.96 8.36 37.62
CA ASP A 107 10.73 7.89 36.49
C ASP A 107 9.92 6.89 35.64
N LEU A 108 9.22 5.96 36.32
CA LEU A 108 8.41 4.97 35.64
C LEU A 108 7.22 5.60 34.90
N TRP A 109 6.62 6.64 35.47
CA TRP A 109 5.54 7.38 34.84
C TRP A 109 6.02 8.11 33.57
N GLU A 110 7.20 8.75 33.63
CA GLU A 110 7.83 9.39 32.47
C GLU A 110 8.14 8.38 31.37
N ASP A 111 8.70 7.22 31.72
CA ASP A 111 8.98 6.12 30.79
C ASP A 111 7.70 5.63 30.10
N VAL A 112 6.62 5.44 30.82
CA VAL A 112 5.32 5.06 30.26
C VAL A 112 4.83 6.10 29.24
N GLY A 113 4.97 7.38 29.58
CA GLY A 113 4.59 8.47 28.69
C GLY A 113 5.44 8.52 27.41
N ILE A 114 6.74 8.32 27.55
CA ILE A 114 7.69 8.28 26.41
C ILE A 114 7.38 7.10 25.49
N GLU A 115 7.27 5.89 26.04
CA GLU A 115 6.99 4.68 25.26
C GLU A 115 5.64 4.77 24.52
N ASN A 116 4.61 5.31 25.18
CA ASN A 116 3.30 5.49 24.56
C ASN A 116 3.34 6.54 23.43
N ARG A 117 4.02 7.66 23.63
CA ARG A 117 4.21 8.69 22.59
C ARG A 117 4.99 8.13 21.41
N GLN A 118 6.08 7.41 21.65
CA GLN A 118 6.85 6.76 20.60
C GLN A 118 5.99 5.78 19.81
N ALA A 119 5.13 5.01 20.46
CA ALA A 119 4.22 4.09 19.77
C ALA A 119 3.21 4.84 18.87
N ILE A 120 2.68 5.99 19.33
CA ILE A 120 1.79 6.84 18.53
C ILE A 120 2.51 7.37 17.28
N GLU A 121 3.72 7.90 17.46
CA GLU A 121 4.52 8.43 16.35
C GLU A 121 4.85 7.36 15.32
N MET A 122 5.33 6.19 15.76
CA MET A 122 5.61 5.07 14.87
C MET A 122 4.35 4.60 14.13
N CYS A 123 3.21 4.55 14.80
CA CYS A 123 1.94 4.21 14.18
C CYS A 123 1.56 5.19 13.06
N ASN A 124 1.73 6.49 13.29
CA ASN A 124 1.48 7.52 12.30
C ASN A 124 2.45 7.41 11.13
N ILE A 125 3.76 7.25 11.38
CA ILE A 125 4.78 7.08 10.34
C ILE A 125 4.47 5.87 9.46
N TYR A 126 4.16 4.72 10.04
CA TYR A 126 3.85 3.51 9.26
C TYR A 126 2.58 3.66 8.44
N ARG A 127 1.56 4.34 8.97
CA ARG A 127 0.35 4.67 8.21
C ARG A 127 0.65 5.57 7.03
N ASP A 128 1.43 6.63 7.23
CA ASP A 128 1.74 7.60 6.18
C ASP A 128 2.61 6.97 5.08
N ILE A 129 3.58 6.12 5.45
CA ILE A 129 4.35 5.31 4.49
C ILE A 129 3.43 4.38 3.69
N LEU A 130 2.49 3.71 4.36
CA LEU A 130 1.58 2.78 3.72
C LEU A 130 0.65 3.49 2.73
N THR A 131 0.05 4.62 3.14
CA THR A 131 -0.80 5.44 2.28
C THR A 131 -0.03 5.92 1.05
N GLY A 132 1.17 6.49 1.23
CA GLY A 132 2.01 6.92 0.12
C GLY A 132 2.42 5.76 -0.81
N THR A 133 2.65 4.59 -0.26
CA THR A 133 2.93 3.37 -1.04
C THR A 133 1.72 2.96 -1.89
N MET A 134 0.52 2.98 -1.32
CA MET A 134 -0.72 2.65 -2.04
C MET A 134 -0.99 3.63 -3.19
N ASP A 135 -0.77 4.93 -2.96
CA ASP A 135 -0.90 5.97 -3.99
C ASP A 135 0.12 5.76 -5.14
N ALA A 136 1.35 5.40 -4.79
CA ALA A 136 2.36 5.04 -5.77
C ALA A 136 1.94 3.82 -6.62
N PHE A 137 1.41 2.77 -5.99
CA PHE A 137 0.90 1.60 -6.72
C PHE A 137 -0.29 1.94 -7.61
N ALA A 138 -1.22 2.77 -7.15
CA ALA A 138 -2.35 3.24 -7.98
C ALA A 138 -1.83 3.96 -9.23
N SER A 139 -0.81 4.79 -9.10
CA SER A 139 -0.15 5.48 -10.22
C SER A 139 0.54 4.49 -11.17
N VAL A 140 1.23 3.47 -10.66
CA VAL A 140 1.88 2.43 -11.47
C VAL A 140 0.85 1.61 -12.23
N ILE A 141 -0.25 1.20 -11.58
CA ILE A 141 -1.35 0.46 -12.21
C ILE A 141 -1.97 1.30 -13.33
N SER A 142 -2.27 2.58 -13.08
CA SER A 142 -2.80 3.51 -14.08
C SER A 142 -1.86 3.65 -15.29
N ASN A 143 -0.56 3.80 -15.04
CA ASN A 143 0.44 3.87 -16.11
C ASN A 143 0.50 2.56 -16.92
N ASN A 144 0.47 1.41 -16.27
CA ASN A 144 0.45 0.11 -16.94
C ASN A 144 -0.80 -0.06 -17.81
N LEU A 145 -1.98 0.34 -17.31
CA LEU A 145 -3.22 0.36 -18.06
C LEU A 145 -3.10 1.23 -19.31
N ASN A 146 -2.54 2.43 -19.19
CA ASN A 146 -2.30 3.32 -20.33
C ASN A 146 -1.36 2.69 -21.37
N ILE A 147 -0.34 1.94 -20.94
CA ILE A 147 0.56 1.20 -21.86
C ILE A 147 -0.21 0.12 -22.60
N VAL A 148 -1.04 -0.67 -21.91
CA VAL A 148 -1.86 -1.71 -22.52
C VAL A 148 -2.86 -1.13 -23.51
N MET A 149 -3.61 -0.08 -23.11
CA MET A 149 -4.57 0.61 -23.94
C MET A 149 -3.93 1.19 -25.20
N ARG A 150 -2.77 1.83 -25.06
CA ARG A 150 -1.99 2.32 -26.21
C ARG A 150 -1.58 1.19 -27.14
N THR A 151 -1.10 0.08 -26.60
CA THR A 151 -0.68 -1.08 -27.41
C THR A 151 -1.87 -1.65 -28.17
N LEU A 152 -3.02 -1.78 -27.50
CA LEU A 152 -4.27 -2.23 -28.14
C LEU A 152 -4.72 -1.28 -29.26
N THR A 153 -4.66 0.03 -29.03
CA THR A 153 -5.00 1.05 -30.03
C THR A 153 -4.11 0.94 -31.26
N ILE A 154 -2.78 0.77 -31.06
CA ILE A 154 -1.84 0.58 -32.17
C ILE A 154 -2.18 -0.67 -32.97
N LEU A 155 -2.45 -1.79 -32.30
CA LEU A 155 -2.82 -3.05 -32.96
C LEU A 155 -4.13 -2.90 -33.74
N THR A 156 -5.12 -2.25 -33.15
CA THR A 156 -6.41 -1.99 -33.81
C THR A 156 -6.24 -1.15 -35.06
N LEU A 157 -5.44 -0.09 -35.04
CA LEU A 157 -5.17 0.77 -36.19
C LEU A 157 -4.41 0.01 -37.29
N LEU A 158 -3.44 -0.85 -36.93
CA LEU A 158 -2.69 -1.66 -37.87
C LEU A 158 -3.58 -2.67 -38.65
N VAL A 159 -4.67 -3.15 -38.03
CA VAL A 159 -5.63 -4.05 -38.68
C VAL A 159 -6.72 -3.26 -39.38
N ALA A 160 -7.21 -2.17 -38.81
CA ALA A 160 -8.33 -1.40 -39.34
C ALA A 160 -7.98 -0.70 -40.67
N ILE A 161 -6.75 -0.16 -40.81
CA ILE A 161 -6.38 0.59 -42.04
C ILE A 161 -6.32 -0.28 -43.29
N PRO A 162 -5.64 -1.44 -43.30
CA PRO A 162 -5.71 -2.36 -44.45
C PRO A 162 -7.13 -2.81 -44.76
N SER A 163 -7.94 -3.11 -43.72
CA SER A 163 -9.33 -3.55 -43.89
C SER A 163 -10.18 -2.46 -44.53
N MET A 164 -9.99 -1.20 -44.14
CA MET A 164 -10.67 -0.05 -44.74
C MET A 164 -10.31 0.13 -46.21
N ILE A 165 -9.00 0.05 -46.55
CA ILE A 165 -8.51 0.13 -47.94
C ILE A 165 -9.11 -1.02 -48.78
N ALA A 166 -9.09 -2.24 -48.25
CA ALA A 166 -9.67 -3.40 -48.94
C ALA A 166 -11.19 -3.25 -49.15
N ALA A 167 -11.90 -2.67 -48.14
CA ALA A 167 -13.33 -2.43 -48.24
C ALA A 167 -13.68 -1.39 -49.35
N PHE A 168 -12.92 -0.31 -49.43
CA PHE A 168 -13.11 0.69 -50.51
C PHE A 168 -12.81 0.11 -51.86
N TRP A 169 -11.76 -0.75 -51.99
CA TRP A 169 -11.46 -1.43 -53.26
C TRP A 169 -12.49 -2.48 -53.63
N GLY A 170 -13.17 -3.07 -52.66
CA GLY A 170 -14.24 -4.07 -52.92
C GLY A 170 -15.62 -3.46 -53.23
N MET A 171 -15.75 -2.13 -53.36
CA MET A 171 -17.01 -1.48 -53.73
C MET A 171 -17.36 -1.79 -55.21
N ASN A 172 -18.66 -1.97 -55.46
CA ASN A 172 -19.20 -2.17 -56.84
C ASN A 172 -19.31 -0.84 -57.63
N THR A 173 -18.32 0.03 -57.49
CA THR A 173 -18.17 1.28 -58.23
C THR A 173 -16.85 1.26 -58.96
N GLY A 174 -16.74 1.90 -60.11
CA GLY A 174 -15.50 1.93 -60.92
C GLY A 174 -14.28 2.38 -60.10
N VAL A 175 -13.48 1.43 -59.67
CA VAL A 175 -12.24 1.70 -58.90
C VAL A 175 -11.03 1.77 -59.84
N PRO A 176 -10.01 2.57 -59.52
CA PRO A 176 -8.80 2.64 -60.36
C PRO A 176 -8.18 1.25 -60.54
N TRP A 177 -7.76 0.93 -61.78
CA TRP A 177 -7.14 -0.37 -62.20
C TRP A 177 -8.09 -1.58 -62.12
N GLU A 178 -9.41 -1.38 -62.14
CA GLU A 178 -10.40 -2.45 -62.23
C GLU A 178 -10.09 -3.38 -63.42
N GLY A 179 -10.21 -4.70 -63.18
CA GLY A 179 -9.94 -5.73 -64.23
C GLY A 179 -8.48 -6.00 -64.58
N LYS A 180 -7.51 -5.30 -63.92
CA LYS A 180 -6.08 -5.51 -64.17
C LYS A 180 -5.44 -6.29 -63.02
N LEU A 181 -4.73 -7.38 -63.31
CA LEU A 181 -4.08 -8.27 -62.35
C LEU A 181 -3.08 -7.55 -61.42
N TYR A 182 -2.41 -6.51 -61.91
CA TYR A 182 -1.47 -5.71 -61.10
C TYR A 182 -2.15 -4.76 -60.13
N GLY A 183 -3.44 -4.43 -60.31
CA GLY A 183 -4.19 -3.57 -59.40
C GLY A 183 -4.23 -4.13 -57.97
N PHE A 184 -4.41 -5.45 -57.84
CA PHE A 184 -4.36 -6.14 -56.56
C PHE A 184 -3.04 -5.88 -55.78
N TRP A 185 -1.90 -6.09 -56.48
CA TRP A 185 -0.58 -5.95 -55.87
C TRP A 185 -0.26 -4.49 -55.48
N ILE A 186 -0.78 -3.51 -56.24
CA ILE A 186 -0.62 -2.08 -55.90
C ILE A 186 -1.35 -1.76 -54.60
N VAL A 187 -2.60 -2.22 -54.45
CA VAL A 187 -3.39 -1.95 -53.23
C VAL A 187 -2.79 -2.62 -52.02
N VAL A 188 -2.34 -3.86 -52.15
CA VAL A 188 -1.61 -4.57 -51.07
C VAL A 188 -0.32 -3.83 -50.72
N GLY A 189 0.45 -3.38 -51.69
CA GLY A 189 1.69 -2.62 -51.50
C GLY A 189 1.45 -1.29 -50.73
N ILE A 190 0.42 -0.55 -51.14
CA ILE A 190 0.03 0.72 -50.45
C ILE A 190 -0.38 0.43 -49.01
N SER A 191 -1.20 -0.59 -48.77
CA SER A 191 -1.64 -0.98 -47.46
C SER A 191 -0.48 -1.32 -46.51
N ILE A 192 0.48 -2.12 -47.01
CA ILE A 192 1.69 -2.47 -46.26
C ILE A 192 2.56 -1.22 -45.99
N ALA A 193 2.75 -0.36 -47.00
CA ALA A 193 3.55 0.87 -46.85
C ALA A 193 2.96 1.80 -45.77
N ILE A 194 1.63 2.01 -45.75
CA ILE A 194 0.96 2.81 -44.75
C ILE A 194 1.12 2.18 -43.36
N CYS A 195 0.94 0.86 -43.22
CA CYS A 195 1.15 0.17 -41.94
C CYS A 195 2.60 0.29 -41.42
N LEU A 196 3.59 0.18 -42.30
CA LEU A 196 5.00 0.35 -41.93
C LEU A 196 5.30 1.77 -41.49
N VAL A 197 4.83 2.79 -42.20
CA VAL A 197 5.02 4.20 -41.86
C VAL A 197 4.39 4.51 -40.49
N LEU A 198 3.15 4.08 -40.28
CA LEU A 198 2.44 4.26 -39.02
C LEU A 198 3.11 3.50 -37.87
N GLY A 199 3.50 2.26 -38.10
CA GLY A 199 4.22 1.44 -37.14
C GLY A 199 5.53 2.11 -36.74
N LEU A 200 6.37 2.53 -37.68
CA LEU A 200 7.62 3.21 -37.42
C LEU A 200 7.42 4.55 -36.66
N PHE A 201 6.43 5.35 -37.06
CA PHE A 201 6.10 6.61 -36.40
C PHE A 201 5.69 6.40 -34.93
N MET A 202 4.84 5.41 -34.67
CA MET A 202 4.36 5.11 -33.32
C MET A 202 5.44 4.46 -32.42
N PHE A 203 6.32 3.63 -32.99
CA PHE A 203 7.46 3.04 -32.28
C PHE A 203 8.56 4.08 -32.01
N LYS A 204 8.88 4.96 -32.94
CA LYS A 204 9.87 6.04 -32.77
C LYS A 204 9.47 6.98 -31.61
N ASN A 205 8.18 7.25 -31.48
CA ASN A 205 7.65 8.07 -30.37
C ASN A 205 7.72 7.36 -29.01
N ARG A 206 7.96 6.05 -28.97
CA ARG A 206 8.18 5.24 -27.76
C ARG A 206 9.57 5.48 -27.15
N GLY A 207 10.58 5.67 -28.00
CA GLY A 207 11.98 5.89 -27.56
C GLY A 207 12.27 7.31 -27.03
N ARG A 208 11.42 8.28 -27.32
CA ARG A 208 11.65 9.69 -26.96
C ARG A 208 11.10 10.07 -25.57
N LYS A 209 10.38 9.17 -24.91
CA LYS A 209 9.73 9.38 -23.57
C LYS A 209 10.28 8.44 -22.49
N ARG A 210 11.43 7.83 -22.70
CA ARG A 210 12.25 7.17 -21.66
C ARG A 210 13.44 8.10 -21.31
#